data_04114a2e1c6d7be199a551e0c3c30982
#
_entry.id   04114a2e1c6d7be199a551e0c3c30982
#
_cell.length_a   1.000
_cell.length_b   1.000
_cell.length_c   1.000
_cell.angle_alpha   90.00
_cell.angle_beta   90.00
_cell.angle_gamma   90.00
#
_symmetry.space_group_name_H-M   'P 1'
#
loop_
_entity.id
_entity.type
_entity.pdbx_description
1 polymer ?
#
loop_
_entity_poly.entity_id
_entity_poly.type
_entity_poly.pdbx_seq_one_letter_code
_entity_poly.pdbx_strand_id
1 'polypeptide(L)'
;AMAQVMKYHEWPEAPTPVIPAYQTTSFEFTVPQLNATTFRWNEMQNTYEQEDDGDAVAELMRYCGQSILSDYTKLSTGAYTTDVAIALTKYFDYDKNLELKYLEYHDISEWENIIYDEIKAGRPVFHSGYSLGGGHAFVCDGYDGNGMFHFNWGWGGSHDGYYKLS
;
A
#
# COMPACT_ATOMS: atom_id res chain seq x y z
N ALA A 1 0.06 -3.42 1.95
CA ALA A 1 -0.41 -2.06 2.25
C ALA A 1 -1.04 -1.37 1.02
N MET A 2 -0.27 -1.06 -0.05
CA MET A 2 -0.81 -0.34 -1.21
C MET A 2 -2.02 -1.05 -1.85
N ALA A 3 -1.90 -2.33 -2.17
CA ALA A 3 -2.99 -3.13 -2.73
C ALA A 3 -4.24 -3.18 -1.82
N GLN A 4 -4.06 -3.18 -0.49
CA GLN A 4 -5.17 -3.14 0.47
C GLN A 4 -5.95 -1.82 0.38
N VAL A 5 -5.24 -0.68 0.32
CA VAL A 5 -5.88 0.63 0.13
C VAL A 5 -6.61 0.71 -1.20
N MET A 6 -5.98 0.23 -2.29
CA MET A 6 -6.60 0.21 -3.62
C MET A 6 -7.84 -0.70 -3.66
N LYS A 7 -7.77 -1.90 -3.03
CA LYS A 7 -8.94 -2.81 -2.96
C LYS A 7 -10.05 -2.23 -2.09
N TYR A 8 -9.75 -1.53 -1.01
CA TYR A 8 -10.76 -0.87 -0.18
C TYR A 8 -11.59 0.14 -0.99
N HIS A 9 -10.95 0.91 -1.85
CA HIS A 9 -11.61 1.90 -2.71
C HIS A 9 -12.13 1.32 -4.02
N GLU A 10 -11.74 0.09 -4.39
CA GLU A 10 -11.95 -0.52 -5.71
C GLU A 10 -11.57 0.42 -6.85
N TRP A 11 -10.41 1.07 -6.69
CA TRP A 11 -9.92 2.11 -7.59
C TRP A 11 -8.51 1.82 -8.14
N PRO A 12 -8.21 2.09 -9.44
CA PRO A 12 -9.04 2.79 -10.43
C PRO A 12 -10.10 1.90 -11.09
N GLU A 13 -11.19 2.51 -11.56
CA GLU A 13 -12.18 1.84 -12.42
C GLU A 13 -11.69 1.77 -13.88
N ALA A 14 -10.94 2.79 -14.31
CA ALA A 14 -10.37 2.88 -15.65
C ALA A 14 -9.16 1.96 -15.82
N PRO A 15 -8.82 1.55 -17.06
CA PRO A 15 -7.59 0.82 -17.31
C PRO A 15 -6.34 1.60 -16.86
N THR A 16 -5.38 0.90 -16.25
CA THR A 16 -4.07 1.48 -15.98
C THR A 16 -3.35 1.79 -17.30
N PRO A 17 -2.43 2.77 -17.30
CA PRO A 17 -1.47 2.86 -18.40
C PRO A 17 -0.46 1.69 -18.37
N VAL A 18 0.35 1.57 -19.40
CA VAL A 18 1.50 0.65 -19.42
C VAL A 18 2.47 1.04 -18.32
N ILE A 19 2.92 0.07 -17.51
CA ILE A 19 4.01 0.24 -16.54
C ILE A 19 5.30 -0.23 -17.20
N PRO A 20 6.31 0.64 -17.38
CA PRO A 20 7.53 0.29 -18.07
C PRO A 20 8.33 -0.83 -17.39
N ALA A 21 9.13 -1.55 -18.19
CA ALA A 21 10.15 -2.44 -17.66
C ALA A 21 11.22 -1.65 -16.89
N TYR A 22 11.84 -2.30 -15.90
CA TYR A 22 12.97 -1.74 -15.15
C TYR A 22 13.94 -2.85 -14.74
N GLN A 23 15.13 -2.45 -14.28
CA GLN A 23 16.09 -3.36 -13.66
C GLN A 23 16.07 -3.20 -12.13
N THR A 24 16.09 -4.32 -11.42
CA THR A 24 16.22 -4.31 -9.96
C THR A 24 17.62 -3.85 -9.56
N THR A 25 17.72 -3.20 -8.40
CA THR A 25 19.00 -2.61 -7.94
C THR A 25 19.95 -3.67 -7.41
N SER A 26 19.45 -4.64 -6.64
CA SER A 26 20.30 -5.61 -5.95
C SER A 26 20.83 -6.73 -6.83
N PHE A 27 20.09 -7.17 -7.84
CA PHE A 27 20.44 -8.32 -8.69
C PHE A 27 20.45 -8.00 -10.19
N GLU A 28 20.17 -6.77 -10.56
CA GLU A 28 20.20 -6.27 -11.94
C GLU A 28 19.38 -7.14 -12.94
N PHE A 29 18.34 -7.85 -12.47
CA PHE A 29 17.48 -8.56 -13.40
C PHE A 29 16.37 -7.63 -13.94
N THR A 30 15.97 -7.87 -15.17
CA THR A 30 14.94 -7.09 -15.83
C THR A 30 13.55 -7.55 -15.39
N VAL A 31 12.80 -6.65 -14.77
CA VAL A 31 11.37 -6.81 -14.54
C VAL A 31 10.65 -6.35 -15.82
N PRO A 32 9.89 -7.24 -16.50
CA PRO A 32 9.28 -6.89 -17.77
C PRO A 32 8.16 -5.86 -17.60
N GLN A 33 7.88 -5.09 -18.65
CA GLN A 33 6.75 -4.16 -18.63
C GLN A 33 5.42 -4.87 -18.37
N LEU A 34 4.46 -4.16 -17.80
CA LEU A 34 3.06 -4.56 -17.70
C LEU A 34 2.22 -3.77 -18.70
N ASN A 35 1.36 -4.47 -19.40
CA ASN A 35 0.38 -3.85 -20.28
C ASN A 35 -0.68 -3.10 -19.48
N ALA A 36 -1.44 -2.23 -20.15
CA ALA A 36 -2.63 -1.64 -19.58
C ALA A 36 -3.62 -2.74 -19.14
N THR A 37 -4.22 -2.61 -17.96
CA THR A 37 -5.21 -3.54 -17.45
C THR A 37 -6.31 -2.83 -16.68
N THR A 38 -7.49 -3.46 -16.61
CA THR A 38 -8.57 -3.07 -15.69
C THR A 38 -8.66 -4.13 -14.60
N PHE A 39 -8.57 -3.71 -13.34
CA PHE A 39 -8.62 -4.65 -12.22
C PHE A 39 -10.00 -5.24 -12.04
N ARG A 40 -10.03 -6.53 -11.70
CA ARG A 40 -11.26 -7.32 -11.48
C ARG A 40 -11.63 -7.28 -9.99
N TRP A 41 -12.04 -6.10 -9.51
CA TRP A 41 -12.28 -5.83 -8.08
C TRP A 41 -13.27 -6.80 -7.44
N ASN A 42 -14.32 -7.18 -8.16
CA ASN A 42 -15.36 -8.12 -7.72
C ASN A 42 -14.87 -9.57 -7.58
N GLU A 43 -13.71 -9.92 -8.12
CA GLU A 43 -13.10 -11.24 -7.99
C GLU A 43 -12.09 -11.30 -6.84
N MET A 44 -11.78 -10.16 -6.20
CA MET A 44 -10.85 -10.09 -5.08
C MET A 44 -11.57 -10.29 -3.75
N GLN A 45 -11.13 -11.29 -3.00
CA GLN A 45 -11.65 -11.61 -1.67
C GLN A 45 -10.85 -10.88 -0.57
N ASN A 46 -11.44 -10.78 0.64
CA ASN A 46 -10.75 -10.23 1.81
C ASN A 46 -9.80 -11.24 2.46
N THR A 47 -10.10 -12.52 2.32
CA THR A 47 -9.29 -13.64 2.80
C THR A 47 -9.25 -14.73 1.74
N TYR A 48 -8.18 -15.52 1.72
CA TYR A 48 -7.98 -16.61 0.77
C TYR A 48 -7.65 -17.89 1.50
N GLU A 49 -8.35 -18.96 1.14
CA GLU A 49 -8.01 -20.33 1.53
C GLU A 49 -7.19 -21.00 0.40
N GLN A 50 -6.65 -22.18 0.67
CA GLN A 50 -5.72 -22.87 -0.26
C GLN A 50 -6.34 -23.14 -1.65
N GLU A 51 -7.65 -23.36 -1.72
CA GLU A 51 -8.39 -23.71 -2.96
C GLU A 51 -8.96 -22.48 -3.69
N ASP A 52 -8.80 -21.28 -3.12
CA ASP A 52 -9.38 -20.06 -3.70
C ASP A 52 -8.58 -19.59 -4.92
N ASP A 53 -9.30 -19.05 -5.90
CA ASP A 53 -8.71 -18.35 -7.04
C ASP A 53 -8.16 -16.99 -6.60
N GLY A 54 -6.86 -16.86 -6.54
CA GLY A 54 -6.14 -15.63 -6.18
C GLY A 54 -5.63 -14.81 -7.36
N ASP A 55 -5.96 -15.16 -8.59
CA ASP A 55 -5.36 -14.53 -9.79
C ASP A 55 -5.61 -13.01 -9.85
N ALA A 56 -6.83 -12.55 -9.51
CA ALA A 56 -7.16 -11.14 -9.52
C ALA A 56 -6.35 -10.34 -8.50
N VAL A 57 -6.22 -10.82 -7.26
CA VAL A 57 -5.41 -10.14 -6.23
C VAL A 57 -3.92 -10.24 -6.53
N ALA A 58 -3.45 -11.35 -7.08
CA ALA A 58 -2.06 -11.51 -7.49
C ALA A 58 -1.69 -10.53 -8.62
N GLU A 59 -2.60 -10.31 -9.57
CA GLU A 59 -2.45 -9.29 -10.61
C GLU A 59 -2.31 -7.89 -9.98
N LEU A 60 -3.23 -7.49 -9.09
CA LEU A 60 -3.16 -6.20 -8.39
C LEU A 60 -1.83 -6.05 -7.64
N MET A 61 -1.43 -7.05 -6.88
CA MET A 61 -0.16 -7.02 -6.11
C MET A 61 1.06 -6.89 -7.04
N ARG A 62 1.05 -7.56 -8.18
CA ARG A 62 2.09 -7.44 -9.20
C ARG A 62 2.18 -6.02 -9.75
N TYR A 63 1.04 -5.42 -10.10
CA TYR A 63 1.00 -4.04 -10.61
C TYR A 63 1.46 -3.03 -9.54
N CYS A 64 1.02 -3.19 -8.29
CA CYS A 64 1.52 -2.40 -7.17
C CYS A 64 3.06 -2.49 -7.05
N GLY A 65 3.60 -3.70 -6.97
CA GLY A 65 5.04 -3.89 -6.78
C GLY A 65 5.88 -3.34 -7.92
N GLN A 66 5.45 -3.53 -9.18
CA GLN A 66 6.21 -3.04 -10.33
C GLN A 66 6.10 -1.53 -10.50
N SER A 67 4.96 -0.92 -10.19
CA SER A 67 4.76 0.53 -10.30
C SER A 67 5.65 1.34 -9.35
N ILE A 68 6.04 0.75 -8.22
CA ILE A 68 6.94 1.35 -7.21
C ILE A 68 8.39 0.89 -7.36
N LEU A 69 8.75 0.31 -8.50
CA LEU A 69 10.11 -0.14 -8.81
C LEU A 69 10.69 -1.09 -7.76
N SER A 70 9.87 -2.00 -7.23
CA SER A 70 10.29 -2.91 -6.15
C SER A 70 11.56 -3.65 -6.48
N ASP A 71 12.51 -3.62 -5.54
CA ASP A 71 13.78 -4.35 -5.64
C ASP A 71 13.57 -5.81 -5.17
N TYR A 72 13.16 -6.65 -6.11
CA TYR A 72 12.88 -8.06 -5.84
C TYR A 72 14.16 -8.84 -5.63
N THR A 73 14.27 -9.48 -4.48
CA THR A 73 15.38 -10.38 -4.15
C THR A 73 14.88 -11.77 -3.76
N LYS A 74 15.79 -12.71 -3.52
CA LYS A 74 15.43 -14.07 -3.07
C LYS A 74 14.90 -14.10 -1.64
N LEU A 75 15.23 -13.11 -0.81
CA LEU A 75 14.94 -13.12 0.63
C LEU A 75 13.99 -12.00 1.05
N SER A 76 13.90 -10.93 0.27
CA SER A 76 13.10 -9.75 0.60
C SER A 76 12.72 -8.99 -0.65
N THR A 77 11.77 -8.08 -0.51
CA THR A 77 11.40 -7.10 -1.54
C THR A 77 11.40 -5.71 -0.90
N GLY A 78 12.22 -4.82 -1.41
CA GLY A 78 12.33 -3.44 -0.94
C GLY A 78 11.67 -2.46 -1.89
N ALA A 79 11.15 -1.35 -1.36
CA ALA A 79 10.65 -0.21 -2.12
C ALA A 79 10.68 1.06 -1.26
N TYR A 80 10.68 2.22 -1.90
CA TYR A 80 10.61 3.49 -1.20
C TYR A 80 9.16 3.98 -1.09
N THR A 81 8.78 4.52 0.07
CA THR A 81 7.44 5.08 0.29
C THR A 81 7.13 6.24 -0.66
N THR A 82 8.13 7.01 -1.06
CA THR A 82 8.00 8.08 -2.05
C THR A 82 7.48 7.56 -3.40
N ASP A 83 7.90 6.36 -3.80
CA ASP A 83 7.48 5.75 -5.06
C ASP A 83 6.01 5.31 -5.02
N VAL A 84 5.46 5.04 -3.83
CA VAL A 84 4.03 4.71 -3.66
C VAL A 84 3.16 5.93 -4.02
N ALA A 85 3.47 7.11 -3.50
CA ALA A 85 2.72 8.33 -3.82
C ALA A 85 2.78 8.66 -5.33
N ILE A 86 3.98 8.52 -5.92
CA ILE A 86 4.19 8.72 -7.36
C ILE A 86 3.37 7.68 -8.17
N ALA A 87 3.41 6.41 -7.79
CA ALA A 87 2.71 5.35 -8.50
C ALA A 87 1.19 5.51 -8.46
N LEU A 88 0.63 5.84 -7.28
CA LEU A 88 -0.80 6.06 -7.11
C LEU A 88 -1.32 7.15 -8.04
N THR A 89 -0.62 8.27 -8.14
CA THR A 89 -1.03 9.40 -9.00
C THR A 89 -0.73 9.18 -10.47
N LYS A 90 0.36 8.47 -10.81
CA LYS A 90 0.83 8.29 -12.18
C LYS A 90 0.15 7.13 -12.92
N TYR A 91 -0.08 6.02 -12.21
CA TYR A 91 -0.54 4.78 -12.83
C TYR A 91 -1.95 4.37 -12.41
N PHE A 92 -2.44 4.86 -11.26
CA PHE A 92 -3.68 4.38 -10.68
C PHE A 92 -4.74 5.48 -10.48
N ASP A 93 -4.56 6.61 -11.17
CA ASP A 93 -5.53 7.71 -11.24
C ASP A 93 -6.00 8.27 -9.89
N TYR A 94 -5.14 8.19 -8.86
CA TYR A 94 -5.38 8.86 -7.59
C TYR A 94 -5.19 10.37 -7.72
N ASP A 95 -5.82 11.12 -6.81
CA ASP A 95 -5.75 12.58 -6.81
C ASP A 95 -4.30 13.08 -6.80
N LYS A 96 -4.01 14.02 -7.70
CA LYS A 96 -2.67 14.64 -7.83
C LYS A 96 -2.26 15.45 -6.60
N ASN A 97 -3.23 15.78 -5.72
CA ASN A 97 -2.99 16.42 -4.44
C ASN A 97 -2.69 15.40 -3.32
N LEU A 98 -2.57 14.11 -3.63
CA LEU A 98 -2.10 13.11 -2.68
C LEU A 98 -0.73 13.54 -2.14
N GLU A 99 -0.61 13.61 -0.81
CA GLU A 99 0.59 14.07 -0.14
C GLU A 99 1.21 12.96 0.72
N LEU A 100 2.53 12.91 0.71
CA LEU A 100 3.31 12.14 1.66
C LEU A 100 3.64 13.03 2.88
N LYS A 101 3.23 12.61 4.06
CA LYS A 101 3.52 13.30 5.33
C LYS A 101 4.57 12.55 6.12
N TYR A 102 5.34 13.27 6.91
CA TYR A 102 6.41 12.72 7.75
C TYR A 102 6.21 13.16 9.20
N LEU A 103 6.23 12.20 10.12
CA LEU A 103 6.08 12.46 11.55
C LEU A 103 7.08 13.51 12.06
N GLU A 104 8.32 13.50 11.55
CA GLU A 104 9.38 14.43 11.98
C GLU A 104 9.06 15.91 11.79
N TYR A 105 8.05 16.25 10.97
CA TYR A 105 7.61 17.63 10.71
C TYR A 105 6.36 18.03 11.49
N HIS A 106 5.86 17.16 12.38
CA HIS A 106 4.65 17.37 13.15
C HIS A 106 4.87 17.03 14.62
N ASP A 107 4.18 17.70 15.52
CA ASP A 107 4.05 17.17 16.87
C ASP A 107 3.08 15.97 16.90
N ILE A 108 3.10 15.23 18.00
CA ILE A 108 2.30 14.00 18.12
C ILE A 108 0.81 14.26 17.97
N SER A 109 0.30 15.37 18.53
CA SER A 109 -1.13 15.71 18.45
C SER A 109 -1.54 16.09 17.03
N GLU A 110 -0.70 16.83 16.32
CA GLU A 110 -0.92 17.14 14.89
C GLU A 110 -0.90 15.86 14.04
N TRP A 111 0.06 14.97 14.30
CA TRP A 111 0.18 13.71 13.59
C TRP A 111 -1.05 12.82 13.79
N GLU A 112 -1.49 12.65 15.03
CA GLU A 112 -2.71 11.88 15.35
C GLU A 112 -3.95 12.49 14.68
N ASN A 113 -4.09 13.82 14.66
CA ASN A 113 -5.21 14.50 14.00
C ASN A 113 -5.19 14.28 12.47
N ILE A 114 -4.03 14.35 11.83
CA ILE A 114 -3.89 14.09 10.38
C ILE A 114 -4.42 12.69 10.05
N ILE A 115 -3.99 11.68 10.79
CA ILE A 115 -4.43 10.30 10.58
C ILE A 115 -5.91 10.13 10.91
N TYR A 116 -6.36 10.71 12.04
CA TYR A 116 -7.76 10.64 12.45
C TYR A 116 -8.71 11.23 11.42
N ASP A 117 -8.39 12.39 10.81
CA ASP A 117 -9.23 13.04 9.82
C ASP A 117 -9.35 12.17 8.54
N GLU A 118 -8.30 11.47 8.14
CA GLU A 118 -8.36 10.52 7.03
C GLU A 118 -9.28 9.31 7.37
N ILE A 119 -9.11 8.71 8.55
CA ILE A 119 -9.94 7.59 9.00
C ILE A 119 -11.40 7.99 9.12
N LYS A 120 -11.68 9.15 9.72
CA LYS A 120 -13.03 9.71 9.87
C LYS A 120 -13.71 9.98 8.51
N ALA A 121 -12.91 10.31 7.50
CA ALA A 121 -13.40 10.53 6.14
C ALA A 121 -13.54 9.20 5.33
N GLY A 122 -13.30 8.04 5.95
CA GLY A 122 -13.36 6.72 5.30
C GLY A 122 -12.17 6.45 4.38
N ARG A 123 -11.04 7.06 4.62
CA ARG A 123 -9.82 6.86 3.83
C ARG A 123 -8.76 6.15 4.67
N PRO A 124 -8.55 4.84 4.48
CA PRO A 124 -7.45 4.12 5.12
C PRO A 124 -6.10 4.69 4.68
N VAL A 125 -5.20 4.83 5.65
CA VAL A 125 -3.91 5.48 5.45
C VAL A 125 -2.83 4.45 5.18
N PHE A 126 -2.16 4.55 4.02
CA PHE A 126 -0.90 3.85 3.80
C PHE A 126 0.15 4.42 4.76
N HIS A 127 0.70 3.56 5.60
CA HIS A 127 1.69 3.91 6.61
C HIS A 127 2.99 3.16 6.38
N SER A 128 4.11 3.76 6.75
CA SER A 128 5.39 3.07 6.79
C SER A 128 6.20 3.52 7.99
N GLY A 129 7.00 2.62 8.51
CA GLY A 129 7.87 2.89 9.64
C GLY A 129 9.16 2.07 9.56
N TYR A 130 10.13 2.46 10.36
CA TYR A 130 11.44 1.79 10.45
C TYR A 130 11.72 1.39 11.90
N SER A 131 12.35 0.23 12.04
CA SER A 131 12.87 -0.27 13.30
C SER A 131 14.28 -0.82 13.10
N LEU A 132 14.91 -1.32 14.16
CA LEU A 132 16.19 -2.04 14.06
C LEU A 132 16.11 -3.30 13.17
N GLY A 133 14.90 -3.84 12.97
CA GLY A 133 14.65 -5.00 12.10
C GLY A 133 14.41 -4.65 10.64
N GLY A 134 14.37 -3.36 10.27
CA GLY A 134 14.12 -2.89 8.90
C GLY A 134 12.87 -2.02 8.77
N GLY A 135 12.55 -1.65 7.53
CA GLY A 135 11.34 -0.91 7.17
C GLY A 135 10.14 -1.84 6.96
N HIS A 136 8.95 -1.35 7.28
CA HIS A 136 7.70 -2.04 7.00
C HIS A 136 6.61 -1.07 6.57
N ALA A 137 5.76 -1.51 5.63
CA ALA A 137 4.59 -0.76 5.17
C ALA A 137 3.31 -1.49 5.59
N PHE A 138 2.37 -0.76 6.15
CA PHE A 138 1.13 -1.29 6.71
C PHE A 138 -0.02 -0.30 6.47
N VAL A 139 -1.22 -0.62 6.91
CA VAL A 139 -2.40 0.24 6.75
C VAL A 139 -2.94 0.62 8.12
N CYS A 140 -3.21 1.90 8.32
CA CYS A 140 -4.05 2.37 9.40
C CYS A 140 -5.49 2.52 8.85
N ASP A 141 -6.44 1.79 9.43
CA ASP A 141 -7.80 1.68 8.89
C ASP A 141 -8.92 1.87 9.93
N GLY A 142 -8.56 2.22 11.17
CA GLY A 142 -9.54 2.41 12.21
C GLY A 142 -9.07 3.27 13.39
N TYR A 143 -10.04 3.70 14.21
CA TYR A 143 -9.83 4.46 15.44
C TYR A 143 -10.86 4.07 16.48
N ASP A 144 -10.44 3.84 17.73
CA ASP A 144 -11.30 3.34 18.81
C ASP A 144 -12.05 4.43 19.60
N GLY A 145 -11.79 5.70 19.31
CA GLY A 145 -12.32 6.85 20.06
C GLY A 145 -11.54 7.23 21.31
N ASN A 146 -10.49 6.50 21.67
CA ASN A 146 -9.70 6.68 22.89
C ASN A 146 -8.20 6.87 22.63
N GLY A 147 -7.81 7.31 21.43
CA GLY A 147 -6.42 7.56 21.07
C GLY A 147 -5.67 6.33 20.58
N MET A 148 -6.39 5.25 20.26
CA MET A 148 -5.79 4.04 19.68
C MET A 148 -6.24 3.89 18.23
N PHE A 149 -5.30 3.65 17.33
CA PHE A 149 -5.53 3.45 15.91
C PHE A 149 -5.39 1.97 15.55
N HIS A 150 -6.28 1.48 14.70
CA HIS A 150 -6.21 0.12 14.21
C HIS A 150 -5.22 0.01 13.06
N PHE A 151 -4.32 -0.97 13.15
CA PHE A 151 -3.35 -1.29 12.12
C PHE A 151 -3.56 -2.68 11.57
N ASN A 152 -3.53 -2.76 10.25
CA ASN A 152 -3.42 -3.99 9.48
C ASN A 152 -1.96 -4.11 8.98
N TRP A 153 -1.22 -5.05 9.55
CA TRP A 153 0.20 -5.25 9.25
C TRP A 153 0.46 -5.95 7.92
N GLY A 154 -0.58 -6.48 7.27
CA GLY A 154 -0.45 -7.22 6.02
C GLY A 154 0.10 -8.64 6.20
N TRP A 155 -0.04 -9.21 7.40
CA TRP A 155 0.45 -10.55 7.77
C TRP A 155 -0.69 -11.54 7.98
N GLY A 156 -1.72 -11.50 7.13
CA GLY A 156 -2.85 -12.39 7.20
C GLY A 156 -3.68 -12.27 8.50
N GLY A 157 -3.78 -11.05 9.05
CA GLY A 157 -4.47 -10.77 10.31
C GLY A 157 -3.60 -10.95 11.56
N SER A 158 -2.38 -11.48 11.41
CA SER A 158 -1.47 -11.65 12.54
C SER A 158 -1.01 -10.29 13.07
N HIS A 159 -1.18 -10.08 14.39
CA HIS A 159 -0.84 -8.85 15.10
C HIS A 159 -1.69 -7.63 14.71
N ASP A 160 -2.70 -7.77 13.86
CA ASP A 160 -3.64 -6.69 13.61
C ASP A 160 -4.33 -6.29 14.91
N GLY A 161 -4.54 -4.99 15.12
CA GLY A 161 -5.11 -4.50 16.37
C GLY A 161 -4.91 -3.00 16.57
N TYR A 162 -5.21 -2.56 17.78
CA TYR A 162 -5.18 -1.16 18.16
C TYR A 162 -3.87 -0.79 18.86
N TYR A 163 -3.22 0.24 18.35
CA TYR A 163 -1.93 0.74 18.82
C TYR A 163 -1.93 2.26 18.93
N LYS A 164 -1.00 2.82 19.70
CA LYS A 164 -0.70 4.25 19.67
C LYS A 164 0.16 4.58 18.45
N LEU A 165 -0.01 5.81 17.94
CA LEU A 165 0.84 6.33 16.86
C LEU A 165 2.20 6.86 17.36
N SER A 166 2.36 6.99 18.65
CA SER A 166 3.56 7.51 19.34
C SER A 166 4.27 6.42 20.14
#